data_03eb60fae58700112ad11916eddc300e
#
_entry.id   03eb60fae58700112ad11916eddc300e
#
_cell.length_a   1.000
_cell.length_b   1.000
_cell.length_c   1.000
_cell.angle_alpha   90.00
_cell.angle_beta   90.00
_cell.angle_gamma   90.00
#
_symmetry.space_group_name_H-M   'P 1'
#
loop_
_entity.id
_entity.type
_entity.pdbx_description
1 polymer ?
#
loop_
_entity_poly.entity_id
_entity_poly.type
_entity_poly.pdbx_seq_one_letter_code
_entity_poly.pdbx_strand_id
1 'polypeptide(L)'
;MATFNELVNQIDENIEQQRDRGTAFEKLAVAYLENEPAFKNKYSDVWMLNEVPEEYHISKQDTGVDIVARDRATGKLTAVQAKYYRSKINKKNIDSFLAEVGKDYYSDGIIVTSTNDWNKNAKNATEYLTKEISVVGLSQLQNANFDWQLFDFNSRNNLTMKPKKLRDYQKEAIKKSLDYFKTNSRGKLVMAPGTGKTFTSLKIAEALFNEKGGNNYNVLYLVPSIQLLSQTLFNWNSDKSNEIEMVSFSVVSDKKATKKKQGEDDLSARDVGFPATTNVNELMANYSSIRETSSKTMTVVFSTYQSINV
;
A
#
# COMPACT_ATOMS: atom_id res chain seq x y z
N MET A 1 -8.10 -14.20 -18.09
CA MET A 1 -7.83 -12.97 -17.32
C MET A 1 -6.68 -12.25 -18.00
N ALA A 2 -6.89 -11.03 -18.47
CA ALA A 2 -5.79 -10.23 -18.96
C ALA A 2 -4.86 -9.89 -17.80
N THR A 3 -3.58 -9.95 -18.07
CA THR A 3 -2.53 -9.54 -17.15
C THR A 3 -2.30 -8.04 -17.26
N PHE A 4 -1.69 -7.45 -16.25
CA PHE A 4 -1.23 -6.06 -16.31
C PHE A 4 -0.34 -5.78 -17.55
N ASN A 5 0.51 -6.74 -17.91
CA ASN A 5 1.39 -6.62 -19.08
C ASN A 5 0.62 -6.53 -20.40
N GLU A 6 -0.46 -7.28 -20.54
CA GLU A 6 -1.33 -7.19 -21.73
C GLU A 6 -2.02 -5.83 -21.82
N LEU A 7 -2.42 -5.25 -20.67
CA LEU A 7 -2.98 -3.88 -20.65
C LEU A 7 -1.93 -2.83 -21.03
N VAL A 8 -0.70 -2.96 -20.52
CA VAL A 8 0.42 -2.07 -20.91
C VAL A 8 0.73 -2.18 -22.40
N ASN A 9 0.72 -3.39 -22.96
CA ASN A 9 0.91 -3.58 -24.40
C ASN A 9 -0.21 -2.91 -25.23
N GLN A 10 -1.46 -2.96 -24.75
CA GLN A 10 -2.57 -2.26 -25.41
C GLN A 10 -2.36 -0.74 -25.41
N ILE A 11 -1.84 -0.17 -24.33
CA ILE A 11 -1.49 1.27 -24.29
C ILE A 11 -0.45 1.59 -25.36
N ASP A 12 0.58 0.75 -25.50
CA ASP A 12 1.65 0.97 -26.46
C ASP A 12 1.24 0.78 -27.92
N GLU A 13 0.36 -0.18 -28.19
CA GLU A 13 -0.09 -0.52 -29.53
C GLU A 13 -1.17 0.43 -30.05
N ASN A 14 -2.07 0.90 -29.17
CA ASN A 14 -3.25 1.66 -29.57
C ASN A 14 -3.09 3.18 -29.39
N ILE A 15 -2.07 3.64 -28.65
CA ILE A 15 -1.85 5.06 -28.39
C ILE A 15 -0.50 5.50 -28.96
N GLU A 16 -0.53 6.33 -29.99
CA GLU A 16 0.70 6.77 -30.67
C GLU A 16 1.48 7.81 -29.86
N GLN A 17 0.78 8.80 -29.28
CA GLN A 17 1.42 9.93 -28.63
C GLN A 17 1.84 9.60 -27.20
N GLN A 18 3.08 9.93 -26.82
CA GLN A 18 3.61 9.69 -25.48
C GLN A 18 2.81 10.39 -24.38
N ARG A 19 2.27 11.58 -24.64
CA ARG A 19 1.42 12.31 -23.71
C ARG A 19 0.14 11.53 -23.38
N ASP A 20 -0.52 10.99 -24.41
CA ASP A 20 -1.77 10.25 -24.24
C ASP A 20 -1.55 8.92 -23.53
N ARG A 21 -0.37 8.27 -23.73
CA ARG A 21 0.06 7.12 -22.94
C ARG A 21 0.23 7.47 -21.47
N GLY A 22 0.79 8.66 -21.17
CA GLY A 22 0.88 9.20 -19.81
C GLY A 22 -0.51 9.30 -19.17
N THR A 23 -1.45 9.97 -19.85
CA THR A 23 -2.82 10.13 -19.36
C THR A 23 -3.56 8.80 -19.21
N ALA A 24 -3.34 7.83 -20.11
CA ALA A 24 -3.88 6.48 -19.95
C ALA A 24 -3.32 5.79 -18.69
N PHE A 25 -2.05 5.96 -18.41
CA PHE A 25 -1.41 5.40 -17.20
C PHE A 25 -1.86 6.10 -15.90
N GLU A 26 -2.11 7.41 -15.95
CA GLU A 26 -2.72 8.14 -14.82
C GLU A 26 -4.10 7.56 -14.47
N LYS A 27 -4.97 7.32 -15.46
CA LYS A 27 -6.27 6.68 -15.23
C LYS A 27 -6.14 5.26 -14.66
N LEU A 28 -5.13 4.50 -15.11
CA LEU A 28 -4.81 3.19 -14.57
C LEU A 28 -4.37 3.29 -13.11
N ALA A 29 -3.54 4.28 -12.77
CA ALA A 29 -3.10 4.53 -11.40
C ALA A 29 -4.29 4.90 -10.49
N VAL A 30 -5.24 5.73 -10.95
CA VAL A 30 -6.49 5.99 -10.21
C VAL A 30 -7.26 4.69 -9.97
N ALA A 31 -7.48 3.89 -11.02
CA ALA A 31 -8.21 2.63 -10.89
C ALA A 31 -7.50 1.65 -9.93
N TYR A 32 -6.18 1.60 -9.94
CA TYR A 32 -5.39 0.81 -8.99
C TYR A 32 -5.62 1.29 -7.56
N LEU A 33 -5.48 2.57 -7.28
CA LEU A 33 -5.67 3.13 -5.93
C LEU A 33 -7.11 2.98 -5.42
N GLU A 34 -8.12 3.06 -6.28
CA GLU A 34 -9.52 2.88 -5.92
C GLU A 34 -9.92 1.43 -5.66
N ASN A 35 -9.23 0.46 -6.29
CA ASN A 35 -9.64 -0.95 -6.27
C ASN A 35 -8.69 -1.87 -5.52
N GLU A 36 -7.38 -1.55 -5.43
CA GLU A 36 -6.45 -2.34 -4.61
C GLU A 36 -6.85 -2.24 -3.14
N PRO A 37 -7.19 -3.35 -2.48
CA PRO A 37 -7.80 -3.33 -1.14
C PRO A 37 -7.01 -2.56 -0.10
N ALA A 38 -5.68 -2.56 -0.16
CA ALA A 38 -4.85 -1.79 0.76
C ALA A 38 -5.13 -0.28 0.64
N PHE A 39 -5.20 0.24 -0.58
CA PHE A 39 -5.48 1.65 -0.85
C PHE A 39 -6.97 1.98 -0.71
N LYS A 40 -7.86 1.11 -1.17
CA LYS A 40 -9.31 1.26 -1.00
C LYS A 40 -9.72 1.36 0.48
N ASN A 41 -9.04 0.63 1.35
CA ASN A 41 -9.27 0.73 2.79
C ASN A 41 -8.67 2.02 3.37
N LYS A 42 -7.51 2.47 2.85
CA LYS A 42 -6.82 3.69 3.31
C LYS A 42 -7.51 4.96 2.83
N TYR A 43 -7.89 5.03 1.56
CA TYR A 43 -8.43 6.25 0.97
C TYR A 43 -9.95 6.24 0.88
N SER A 44 -10.57 7.37 1.22
CA SER A 44 -12.00 7.61 1.01
C SER A 44 -12.28 8.11 -0.40
N ASP A 45 -11.35 8.88 -0.95
CA ASP A 45 -11.49 9.51 -2.26
C ASP A 45 -10.14 9.50 -2.98
N VAL A 46 -10.20 9.34 -4.30
CA VAL A 46 -9.07 9.44 -5.21
C VAL A 46 -9.52 10.26 -6.42
N TRP A 47 -8.83 11.35 -6.70
CA TRP A 47 -9.17 12.29 -7.78
C TRP A 47 -8.00 12.49 -8.72
N MET A 48 -8.27 12.65 -10.00
CA MET A 48 -7.33 13.32 -10.88
C MET A 48 -7.11 14.76 -10.38
N LEU A 49 -5.95 15.35 -10.61
CA LEU A 49 -5.63 16.70 -10.10
C LEU A 49 -6.69 17.77 -10.47
N ASN A 50 -7.23 17.70 -11.68
CA ASN A 50 -8.26 18.62 -12.15
C ASN A 50 -9.63 18.40 -11.53
N GLU A 51 -9.88 17.23 -10.91
CA GLU A 51 -11.12 16.84 -10.25
C GLU A 51 -11.12 17.13 -8.73
N VAL A 52 -9.96 17.52 -8.16
CA VAL A 52 -9.85 17.81 -6.73
C VAL A 52 -10.84 18.92 -6.34
N PRO A 53 -11.66 18.74 -5.27
CA PRO A 53 -12.58 19.77 -4.80
C PRO A 53 -11.86 21.08 -4.46
N GLU A 54 -12.49 22.21 -4.76
CA GLU A 54 -11.91 23.55 -4.57
C GLU A 54 -11.63 23.88 -3.10
N GLU A 55 -12.36 23.26 -2.20
CA GLU A 55 -12.19 23.42 -0.73
C GLU A 55 -10.79 23.08 -0.22
N TYR A 56 -10.04 22.26 -0.96
CA TYR A 56 -8.66 21.90 -0.60
C TYR A 56 -7.62 22.92 -1.08
N HIS A 57 -8.02 23.94 -1.87
CA HIS A 57 -7.15 25.02 -2.35
C HIS A 57 -5.87 24.54 -3.07
N ILE A 58 -5.91 23.35 -3.69
CA ILE A 58 -4.79 22.79 -4.43
C ILE A 58 -4.76 23.41 -5.84
N SER A 59 -3.57 23.86 -6.26
CA SER A 59 -3.36 24.34 -7.62
C SER A 59 -3.59 23.21 -8.64
N LYS A 60 -4.41 23.47 -9.64
CA LYS A 60 -4.68 22.52 -10.75
C LYS A 60 -3.65 22.64 -11.88
N GLN A 61 -2.61 23.46 -11.72
CA GLN A 61 -1.51 23.51 -12.66
C GLN A 61 -0.65 22.25 -12.52
N ASP A 62 -0.12 21.75 -13.63
CA ASP A 62 0.82 20.63 -13.64
C ASP A 62 2.11 21.03 -12.93
N THR A 63 2.21 20.60 -11.68
CA THR A 63 3.37 20.78 -10.80
C THR A 63 4.09 19.46 -10.55
N GLY A 64 3.71 18.42 -11.30
CA GLY A 64 4.22 17.07 -11.14
C GLY A 64 3.37 16.17 -10.24
N VAL A 65 2.23 16.66 -9.74
CA VAL A 65 1.18 15.84 -9.10
C VAL A 65 0.11 15.57 -10.15
N ASP A 66 -0.26 14.33 -10.34
CA ASP A 66 -1.25 13.89 -11.35
C ASP A 66 -2.58 13.50 -10.67
N ILE A 67 -2.51 12.99 -9.43
CA ILE A 67 -3.62 12.43 -8.67
C ILE A 67 -3.49 12.89 -7.21
N VAL A 68 -4.62 13.09 -6.53
CA VAL A 68 -4.69 13.36 -5.09
C VAL A 68 -5.62 12.34 -4.44
N ALA A 69 -5.19 11.78 -3.32
CA ALA A 69 -5.99 10.85 -2.53
C ALA A 69 -6.22 11.38 -1.12
N ARG A 70 -7.43 11.17 -0.57
CA ARG A 70 -7.79 11.58 0.80
C ARG A 70 -7.78 10.37 1.73
N ASP A 71 -6.95 10.41 2.75
CA ASP A 71 -6.91 9.38 3.78
C ASP A 71 -8.23 9.35 4.57
N ARG A 72 -8.81 8.17 4.66
CA ARG A 72 -10.12 7.94 5.30
C ARG A 72 -10.11 8.22 6.79
N ALA A 73 -9.02 7.88 7.46
CA ALA A 73 -8.93 7.95 8.91
C ALA A 73 -8.55 9.34 9.41
N THR A 74 -7.70 10.04 8.65
CA THR A 74 -7.10 11.32 9.08
C THR A 74 -7.63 12.53 8.31
N GLY A 75 -8.28 12.31 7.16
CA GLY A 75 -8.70 13.37 6.22
C GLY A 75 -7.53 14.06 5.50
N LYS A 76 -6.28 13.66 5.77
CA LYS A 76 -5.09 14.23 5.15
C LYS A 76 -4.99 13.85 3.67
N LEU A 77 -4.26 14.66 2.90
CA LEU A 77 -4.10 14.45 1.48
C LEU A 77 -2.73 13.83 1.14
N THR A 78 -2.75 12.83 0.28
CA THR A 78 -1.58 12.20 -0.33
C THR A 78 -1.44 12.69 -1.77
N ALA A 79 -0.27 13.22 -2.13
CA ALA A 79 0.05 13.53 -3.52
C ALA A 79 0.46 12.27 -4.27
N VAL A 80 0.02 12.10 -5.52
CA VAL A 80 0.41 10.95 -6.35
C VAL A 80 0.90 11.42 -7.71
N GLN A 81 2.02 10.86 -8.13
CA GLN A 81 2.56 11.03 -9.48
C GLN A 81 2.52 9.69 -10.22
N ALA A 82 2.01 9.69 -11.45
CA ALA A 82 2.00 8.52 -12.33
C ALA A 82 3.07 8.67 -13.42
N LYS A 83 3.96 7.69 -13.56
CA LYS A 83 5.07 7.73 -14.52
C LYS A 83 5.07 6.51 -15.42
N TYR A 84 4.69 6.73 -16.68
CA TYR A 84 4.76 5.73 -17.74
C TYR A 84 6.12 5.77 -18.44
N TYR A 85 7.03 4.90 -18.01
CA TYR A 85 8.37 4.78 -18.57
C TYR A 85 8.74 3.33 -18.87
N ARG A 86 9.47 3.13 -19.97
CA ARG A 86 10.16 1.86 -20.29
C ARG A 86 11.64 1.88 -19.90
N SER A 87 12.16 3.06 -19.57
CA SER A 87 13.55 3.30 -19.19
C SER A 87 13.68 3.61 -17.70
N LYS A 88 14.92 3.74 -17.23
CA LYS A 88 15.24 4.13 -15.84
C LYS A 88 14.63 5.48 -15.48
N ILE A 89 14.02 5.54 -14.30
CA ILE A 89 13.59 6.79 -13.69
C ILE A 89 14.84 7.54 -13.18
N ASN A 90 14.98 8.78 -13.65
CA ASN A 90 16.03 9.70 -13.25
C ASN A 90 15.50 10.72 -12.26
N LYS A 91 16.41 11.34 -11.46
CA LYS A 91 16.04 12.36 -10.49
C LYS A 91 15.19 13.49 -11.09
N LYS A 92 15.55 13.99 -12.27
CA LYS A 92 14.80 15.04 -12.99
C LYS A 92 13.33 14.68 -13.26
N ASN A 93 13.01 13.40 -13.34
CA ASN A 93 11.64 12.95 -13.61
C ASN A 93 10.70 13.13 -12.40
N ILE A 94 11.28 13.30 -11.19
CA ILE A 94 10.54 13.35 -9.93
C ILE A 94 10.78 14.63 -9.12
N ASP A 95 11.71 15.51 -9.52
CA ASP A 95 12.08 16.71 -8.74
C ASP A 95 10.89 17.66 -8.51
N SER A 96 10.07 17.92 -9.54
CA SER A 96 8.87 18.76 -9.39
C SER A 96 7.86 18.16 -8.42
N PHE A 97 7.65 16.85 -8.49
CA PHE A 97 6.78 16.13 -7.56
C PHE A 97 7.27 16.22 -6.12
N LEU A 98 8.56 15.98 -5.89
CA LEU A 98 9.13 16.06 -4.53
C LEU A 98 9.01 17.46 -3.95
N ALA A 99 9.19 18.51 -4.76
CA ALA A 99 8.99 19.88 -4.35
C ALA A 99 7.52 20.16 -3.99
N GLU A 100 6.58 19.63 -4.78
CA GLU A 100 5.14 19.82 -4.55
C GLU A 100 4.66 19.08 -3.30
N VAL A 101 5.10 17.84 -3.07
CA VAL A 101 4.81 17.08 -1.84
C VAL A 101 5.29 17.82 -0.59
N GLY A 102 6.37 18.60 -0.70
CA GLY A 102 6.90 19.43 0.40
C GLY A 102 5.91 20.45 0.97
N LYS A 103 4.87 20.84 0.23
CA LYS A 103 3.87 21.82 0.66
C LYS A 103 2.97 21.29 1.77
N ASP A 104 2.48 22.17 2.64
CA ASP A 104 1.79 21.81 3.90
C ASP A 104 0.48 21.05 3.72
N TYR A 105 -0.20 21.18 2.59
CA TYR A 105 -1.47 20.51 2.35
C TYR A 105 -1.34 19.00 2.00
N TYR A 106 -0.15 18.50 1.68
CA TYR A 106 0.08 17.07 1.54
C TYR A 106 0.73 16.49 2.80
N SER A 107 0.33 15.29 3.20
CA SER A 107 0.98 14.55 4.29
C SER A 107 2.13 13.67 3.82
N ASP A 108 1.98 13.08 2.65
CA ASP A 108 2.91 12.12 2.06
C ASP A 108 2.77 12.09 0.54
N GLY A 109 3.57 11.27 -0.13
CA GLY A 109 3.54 11.11 -1.57
C GLY A 109 3.65 9.67 -2.04
N ILE A 110 3.06 9.38 -3.21
CA ILE A 110 3.20 8.10 -3.89
C ILE A 110 3.66 8.34 -5.33
N ILE A 111 4.64 7.56 -5.77
CA ILE A 111 5.02 7.50 -7.19
C ILE A 111 4.57 6.15 -7.73
N VAL A 112 3.60 6.16 -8.65
CA VAL A 112 3.15 4.97 -9.40
C VAL A 112 3.93 4.91 -10.70
N THR A 113 4.59 3.78 -11.00
CA THR A 113 5.46 3.68 -12.16
C THR A 113 5.35 2.34 -12.88
N SER A 114 5.42 2.39 -14.22
CA SER A 114 5.42 1.21 -15.09
C SER A 114 6.79 0.52 -15.18
N THR A 115 7.77 0.92 -14.38
CA THR A 115 9.11 0.30 -14.32
C THR A 115 9.59 0.15 -12.88
N ASN A 116 10.41 -0.88 -12.62
CA ASN A 116 11.13 -1.01 -11.34
C ASN A 116 12.56 -0.44 -11.44
N ASP A 117 12.96 0.07 -12.60
CA ASP A 117 14.34 0.50 -12.85
C ASP A 117 14.52 1.99 -12.49
N TRP A 118 15.30 2.24 -11.44
CA TRP A 118 15.58 3.57 -10.91
C TRP A 118 17.09 3.82 -10.89
N ASN A 119 17.52 4.99 -11.30
CA ASN A 119 18.92 5.34 -11.07
C ASN A 119 19.19 5.67 -9.58
N LYS A 120 20.46 5.60 -9.19
CA LYS A 120 20.88 5.83 -7.80
C LYS A 120 20.47 7.22 -7.28
N ASN A 121 20.57 8.25 -8.12
CA ASN A 121 20.23 9.62 -7.72
C ASN A 121 18.72 9.80 -7.50
N ALA A 122 17.87 9.15 -8.30
CA ALA A 122 16.44 9.15 -8.09
C ALA A 122 16.05 8.38 -6.80
N LYS A 123 16.71 7.24 -6.55
CA LYS A 123 16.53 6.50 -5.29
C LYS A 123 16.89 7.36 -4.08
N ASN A 124 18.08 7.98 -4.10
CA ASN A 124 18.54 8.83 -3.00
C ASN A 124 17.64 10.08 -2.80
N ALA A 125 17.06 10.62 -3.88
CA ALA A 125 16.18 11.79 -3.79
C ALA A 125 14.83 11.50 -3.08
N THR A 126 14.40 10.25 -3.00
CA THR A 126 13.19 9.85 -2.29
C THR A 126 13.47 9.40 -0.85
N GLU A 127 14.71 9.42 -0.41
CA GLU A 127 15.13 9.02 0.93
C GLU A 127 15.38 10.25 1.82
N TYR A 128 15.17 10.09 3.13
CA TYR A 128 15.45 11.12 4.15
C TYR A 128 14.70 12.45 3.94
N LEU A 129 13.52 12.38 3.36
CA LEU A 129 12.63 13.53 3.22
C LEU A 129 11.82 13.74 4.50
N THR A 130 11.37 14.98 4.73
CA THR A 130 10.48 15.31 5.85
C THR A 130 9.13 14.58 5.73
N LYS A 131 8.68 14.38 4.50
CA LYS A 131 7.45 13.63 4.18
C LYS A 131 7.80 12.35 3.43
N GLU A 132 7.17 11.26 3.81
CA GLU A 132 7.44 9.94 3.25
C GLU A 132 7.00 9.85 1.79
N ILE A 133 7.84 9.21 0.97
CA ILE A 133 7.53 8.88 -0.42
C ILE A 133 7.50 7.36 -0.58
N SER A 134 6.37 6.84 -1.01
CA SER A 134 6.20 5.44 -1.36
C SER A 134 6.23 5.22 -2.87
N VAL A 135 6.68 4.06 -3.31
CA VAL A 135 6.74 3.70 -4.73
C VAL A 135 5.89 2.47 -4.98
N VAL A 136 4.87 2.63 -5.82
CA VAL A 136 4.13 1.52 -6.43
C VAL A 136 4.76 1.25 -7.78
N GLY A 137 5.63 0.25 -7.84
CA GLY A 137 6.36 -0.13 -9.04
C GLY A 137 5.62 -1.15 -9.89
N LEU A 138 6.24 -1.51 -11.02
CA LEU A 138 5.72 -2.51 -11.95
C LEU A 138 5.36 -3.84 -11.26
N SER A 139 6.19 -4.30 -10.32
CA SER A 139 5.94 -5.56 -9.62
C SER A 139 4.67 -5.55 -8.79
N GLN A 140 4.34 -4.43 -8.11
CA GLN A 140 3.10 -4.30 -7.37
C GLN A 140 1.89 -4.31 -8.30
N LEU A 141 1.95 -3.58 -9.42
CA LEU A 141 0.90 -3.53 -10.42
C LEU A 141 0.64 -4.90 -11.08
N GLN A 142 1.71 -5.65 -11.38
CA GLN A 142 1.62 -7.00 -11.94
C GLN A 142 1.06 -8.02 -10.94
N ASN A 143 1.35 -7.87 -9.66
CA ASN A 143 0.90 -8.76 -8.60
C ASN A 143 -0.51 -8.42 -8.09
N ALA A 144 -1.09 -7.29 -8.51
CA ALA A 144 -2.47 -6.96 -8.18
C ALA A 144 -3.42 -8.03 -8.75
N ASN A 145 -4.28 -8.58 -7.89
CA ASN A 145 -5.15 -9.70 -8.24
C ASN A 145 -6.46 -9.22 -8.92
N PHE A 146 -6.30 -8.35 -9.92
CA PHE A 146 -7.42 -7.82 -10.72
C PHE A 146 -7.61 -8.60 -12.01
N ASP A 147 -8.85 -8.61 -12.49
CA ASP A 147 -9.11 -8.92 -13.89
C ASP A 147 -8.98 -7.63 -14.72
N TRP A 148 -7.80 -7.40 -15.26
CA TRP A 148 -7.49 -6.21 -16.07
C TRP A 148 -8.25 -6.16 -17.41
N GLN A 149 -8.95 -7.24 -17.82
CA GLN A 149 -9.87 -7.21 -18.98
C GLN A 149 -11.07 -6.31 -18.73
N LEU A 150 -11.42 -6.09 -17.46
CA LEU A 150 -12.54 -5.23 -17.07
C LEU A 150 -12.15 -3.74 -17.01
N PHE A 151 -10.88 -3.41 -17.24
CA PHE A 151 -10.43 -2.04 -17.23
C PHE A 151 -10.88 -1.29 -18.48
N ASP A 152 -11.54 -0.13 -18.29
CA ASP A 152 -11.99 0.77 -19.34
C ASP A 152 -11.37 2.15 -19.13
N PHE A 153 -10.65 2.65 -20.14
CA PHE A 153 -10.03 3.97 -20.13
C PHE A 153 -11.02 5.14 -20.09
N ASN A 154 -12.30 4.92 -20.41
CA ASN A 154 -13.31 5.94 -20.56
C ASN A 154 -14.29 6.03 -19.40
N SER A 155 -14.19 5.13 -18.42
CA SER A 155 -15.08 5.08 -17.27
C SER A 155 -14.33 4.91 -15.96
N ARG A 156 -14.99 5.18 -14.82
CA ARG A 156 -14.49 4.74 -13.51
C ARG A 156 -14.59 3.22 -13.42
N ASN A 157 -13.49 2.62 -13.04
CA ASN A 157 -13.34 1.17 -13.04
C ASN A 157 -13.70 0.57 -11.68
N ASN A 158 -14.52 -0.49 -11.71
CA ASN A 158 -14.78 -1.33 -10.54
C ASN A 158 -14.18 -2.71 -10.78
N LEU A 159 -12.90 -2.84 -10.47
CA LEU A 159 -12.14 -4.07 -10.66
C LEU A 159 -12.43 -5.02 -9.50
N THR A 160 -12.96 -6.19 -9.81
CA THR A 160 -13.33 -7.18 -8.80
C THR A 160 -12.22 -8.19 -8.55
N MET A 161 -12.09 -8.60 -7.29
CA MET A 161 -11.19 -9.66 -6.87
C MET A 161 -11.97 -10.89 -6.43
N LYS A 162 -11.41 -12.08 -6.65
CA LYS A 162 -12.00 -13.32 -6.14
C LYS A 162 -11.56 -13.57 -4.70
N PRO A 163 -12.50 -13.67 -3.74
CA PRO A 163 -12.15 -13.95 -2.36
C PRO A 163 -11.55 -15.35 -2.22
N LYS A 164 -10.50 -15.49 -1.42
CA LYS A 164 -9.91 -16.78 -1.06
C LYS A 164 -10.82 -17.54 -0.09
N LYS A 165 -10.90 -18.86 -0.27
CA LYS A 165 -11.66 -19.75 0.63
C LYS A 165 -10.70 -20.51 1.54
N LEU A 166 -11.09 -20.66 2.80
CA LEU A 166 -10.35 -21.46 3.77
C LEU A 166 -10.40 -22.96 3.41
N ARG A 167 -9.23 -23.59 3.39
CA ARG A 167 -9.07 -25.04 3.29
C ARG A 167 -9.29 -25.67 4.66
N ASP A 168 -9.65 -26.97 4.71
CA ASP A 168 -10.03 -27.62 5.98
C ASP A 168 -8.91 -27.64 7.01
N TYR A 169 -7.66 -27.87 6.60
CA TYR A 169 -6.51 -27.80 7.50
C TYR A 169 -6.28 -26.38 8.06
N GLN A 170 -6.65 -25.32 7.33
CA GLN A 170 -6.56 -23.94 7.82
C GLN A 170 -7.67 -23.67 8.85
N LYS A 171 -8.89 -24.15 8.60
CA LYS A 171 -9.99 -24.07 9.58
C LYS A 171 -9.61 -24.78 10.88
N GLU A 172 -9.00 -25.96 10.79
CA GLU A 172 -8.50 -26.70 11.94
C GLU A 172 -7.41 -25.95 12.69
N ALA A 173 -6.43 -25.37 11.96
CA ALA A 173 -5.36 -24.56 12.54
C ALA A 173 -5.91 -23.34 13.28
N ILE A 174 -6.88 -22.64 12.71
CA ILE A 174 -7.56 -21.49 13.35
C ILE A 174 -8.24 -21.96 14.63
N LYS A 175 -9.08 -23.01 14.57
CA LYS A 175 -9.79 -23.55 15.75
C LYS A 175 -8.82 -23.90 16.87
N LYS A 176 -7.77 -24.66 16.57
CA LYS A 176 -6.74 -25.05 17.56
C LYS A 176 -6.02 -23.84 18.16
N SER A 177 -5.76 -22.78 17.36
CA SER A 177 -5.14 -21.56 17.84
C SER A 177 -6.05 -20.80 18.81
N LEU A 178 -7.33 -20.67 18.50
CA LEU A 178 -8.30 -20.01 19.37
C LEU A 178 -8.48 -20.78 20.69
N ASP A 179 -8.64 -22.09 20.62
CA ASP A 179 -8.76 -22.92 21.84
C ASP A 179 -7.51 -22.83 22.70
N TYR A 180 -6.33 -22.79 22.10
CA TYR A 180 -5.06 -22.64 22.81
C TYR A 180 -4.93 -21.29 23.52
N PHE A 181 -5.34 -20.19 22.87
CA PHE A 181 -5.27 -18.84 23.42
C PHE A 181 -6.30 -18.54 24.51
N LYS A 182 -7.25 -19.44 24.79
CA LYS A 182 -8.13 -19.31 25.97
C LYS A 182 -7.37 -19.41 27.29
N THR A 183 -6.27 -20.16 27.31
CA THR A 183 -5.48 -20.42 28.50
C THR A 183 -4.02 -20.01 28.42
N ASN A 184 -3.54 -19.66 27.22
CA ASN A 184 -2.14 -19.34 26.97
C ASN A 184 -2.01 -17.96 26.31
N SER A 185 -1.01 -17.18 26.69
CA SER A 185 -0.74 -15.85 26.14
C SER A 185 0.19 -15.86 24.92
N ARG A 186 0.85 -16.98 24.63
CA ARG A 186 1.78 -17.13 23.49
C ARG A 186 1.80 -18.59 23.00
N GLY A 187 2.03 -18.76 21.70
CA GLY A 187 2.05 -20.08 21.08
C GLY A 187 2.93 -20.13 19.85
N LYS A 188 3.08 -21.32 19.26
CA LYS A 188 3.79 -21.54 18.01
C LYS A 188 2.90 -22.30 17.04
N LEU A 189 2.62 -21.69 15.86
CA LEU A 189 1.92 -22.33 14.76
C LEU A 189 2.95 -22.78 13.71
N VAL A 190 3.03 -24.09 13.46
CA VAL A 190 3.93 -24.66 12.45
C VAL A 190 3.11 -25.11 11.25
N MET A 191 3.41 -24.53 10.09
CA MET A 191 2.76 -24.84 8.83
C MET A 191 3.82 -24.96 7.71
N ALA A 192 3.64 -25.90 6.79
CA ALA A 192 4.55 -26.08 5.66
C ALA A 192 4.61 -24.86 4.73
N PRO A 193 5.70 -24.63 3.97
CA PRO A 193 5.74 -23.62 2.92
C PRO A 193 4.59 -23.79 1.92
N GLY A 194 4.05 -22.67 1.40
CA GLY A 194 2.95 -22.70 0.43
C GLY A 194 1.55 -23.06 0.96
N THR A 195 1.39 -23.36 2.25
CA THR A 195 0.07 -23.71 2.85
C THR A 195 -0.78 -22.50 3.25
N GLY A 196 -0.35 -21.27 2.94
CA GLY A 196 -1.13 -20.06 3.21
C GLY A 196 -1.01 -19.55 4.65
N LYS A 197 0.19 -19.60 5.23
CA LYS A 197 0.47 -19.08 6.59
C LYS A 197 -0.05 -17.66 6.80
N THR A 198 0.22 -16.76 5.86
CA THR A 198 -0.22 -15.34 5.89
C THR A 198 -1.75 -15.22 5.92
N PHE A 199 -2.46 -16.02 5.14
CA PHE A 199 -3.92 -16.05 5.14
C PHE A 199 -4.47 -16.64 6.44
N THR A 200 -3.88 -17.72 6.94
CA THR A 200 -4.28 -18.34 8.21
C THR A 200 -4.05 -17.40 9.39
N SER A 201 -2.94 -16.66 9.43
CA SER A 201 -2.68 -15.67 10.49
C SER A 201 -3.68 -14.51 10.49
N LEU A 202 -4.07 -14.02 9.32
CA LEU A 202 -5.17 -13.04 9.19
C LEU A 202 -6.46 -13.59 9.80
N LYS A 203 -6.87 -14.81 9.41
CA LYS A 203 -8.13 -15.40 9.89
C LYS A 203 -8.11 -15.70 11.39
N ILE A 204 -6.96 -15.98 11.99
CA ILE A 204 -6.79 -16.04 13.47
C ILE A 204 -7.00 -14.67 14.10
N ALA A 205 -6.40 -13.61 13.53
CA ALA A 205 -6.56 -12.24 14.04
C ALA A 205 -8.03 -11.77 13.94
N GLU A 206 -8.70 -12.04 12.83
CA GLU A 206 -10.14 -11.74 12.65
C GLU A 206 -11.03 -12.49 13.66
N ALA A 207 -10.75 -13.76 13.91
CA ALA A 207 -11.49 -14.54 14.86
C ALA A 207 -11.31 -14.03 16.31
N LEU A 208 -10.08 -13.67 16.69
CA LEU A 208 -9.78 -13.07 18.00
C LEU A 208 -10.42 -11.67 18.13
N PHE A 209 -10.44 -10.88 17.07
CA PHE A 209 -11.15 -9.61 17.02
C PHE A 209 -12.64 -9.79 17.33
N ASN A 210 -13.29 -10.76 16.67
CA ASN A 210 -14.70 -11.05 16.86
C ASN A 210 -15.00 -11.60 18.27
N GLU A 211 -14.15 -12.50 18.81
CA GLU A 211 -14.30 -13.01 20.17
C GLU A 211 -14.20 -11.92 21.24
N LYS A 212 -13.41 -10.87 20.98
CA LYS A 212 -13.28 -9.70 21.88
C LYS A 212 -14.34 -8.61 21.65
N GLY A 213 -15.38 -8.91 20.88
CA GLY A 213 -16.51 -8.01 20.64
C GLY A 213 -16.26 -6.96 19.55
N GLY A 214 -15.20 -7.09 18.78
CA GLY A 214 -14.93 -6.24 17.61
C GLY A 214 -14.56 -4.79 17.94
N ASN A 215 -14.09 -4.51 19.15
CA ASN A 215 -13.79 -3.14 19.60
C ASN A 215 -12.28 -2.92 19.75
N ASN A 216 -11.75 -1.89 19.11
CA ASN A 216 -10.38 -1.38 19.31
C ASN A 216 -9.30 -2.46 19.44
N TYR A 217 -9.28 -3.38 18.48
CA TYR A 217 -8.35 -4.51 18.48
C TYR A 217 -7.09 -4.16 17.71
N ASN A 218 -5.95 -4.21 18.37
CA ASN A 218 -4.66 -3.88 17.78
C ASN A 218 -3.86 -5.14 17.49
N VAL A 219 -3.28 -5.22 16.30
CA VAL A 219 -2.39 -6.29 15.87
C VAL A 219 -1.04 -5.69 15.48
N LEU A 220 0.04 -6.19 16.07
CA LEU A 220 1.39 -5.94 15.61
C LEU A 220 1.87 -7.16 14.81
N TYR A 221 2.11 -6.96 13.51
CA TYR A 221 2.60 -8.01 12.62
C TYR A 221 4.06 -7.77 12.25
N LEU A 222 4.94 -8.66 12.68
CA LEU A 222 6.39 -8.53 12.49
C LEU A 222 6.89 -9.51 11.44
N VAL A 223 7.73 -9.02 10.53
CA VAL A 223 8.35 -9.80 9.46
C VAL A 223 9.86 -9.53 9.37
N PRO A 224 10.64 -10.46 8.78
CA PRO A 224 12.09 -10.31 8.69
C PRO A 224 12.57 -9.34 7.60
N SER A 225 11.74 -8.99 6.60
CA SER A 225 12.15 -8.14 5.48
C SER A 225 11.04 -7.21 4.99
N ILE A 226 11.44 -6.12 4.33
CA ILE A 226 10.52 -5.14 3.71
C ILE A 226 9.67 -5.80 2.62
N GLN A 227 10.24 -6.70 1.82
CA GLN A 227 9.49 -7.43 0.80
C GLN A 227 8.36 -8.27 1.39
N LEU A 228 8.62 -8.99 2.49
CA LEU A 228 7.59 -9.76 3.20
C LEU A 228 6.57 -8.86 3.88
N LEU A 229 6.98 -7.67 4.35
CA LEU A 229 6.07 -6.68 4.90
C LEU A 229 5.08 -6.22 3.83
N SER A 230 5.58 -5.74 2.69
CA SER A 230 4.77 -5.34 1.55
C SER A 230 3.78 -6.45 1.15
N GLN A 231 4.29 -7.64 0.87
CA GLN A 231 3.47 -8.79 0.48
C GLN A 231 2.40 -9.12 1.52
N THR A 232 2.74 -9.09 2.81
CA THR A 232 1.80 -9.42 3.89
C THR A 232 0.72 -8.36 4.03
N LEU A 233 1.11 -7.07 4.00
CA LEU A 233 0.18 -5.94 4.07
C LEU A 233 -0.86 -6.02 2.96
N PHE A 234 -0.43 -6.17 1.71
CA PHE A 234 -1.35 -6.27 0.57
C PHE A 234 -2.23 -7.52 0.66
N ASN A 235 -1.67 -8.68 1.00
CA ASN A 235 -2.46 -9.90 1.17
C ASN A 235 -3.50 -9.78 2.29
N TRP A 236 -3.18 -9.20 3.44
CA TRP A 236 -4.12 -9.03 4.54
C TRP A 236 -5.27 -8.10 4.16
N ASN A 237 -4.97 -6.97 3.52
CA ASN A 237 -6.01 -6.05 3.03
C ASN A 237 -6.91 -6.69 1.98
N SER A 238 -6.34 -7.49 1.08
CA SER A 238 -7.06 -8.19 0.01
C SER A 238 -7.94 -9.34 0.53
N ASP A 239 -7.47 -10.06 1.55
CA ASP A 239 -8.08 -11.30 2.03
C ASP A 239 -8.94 -11.11 3.29
N LYS A 240 -9.03 -9.89 3.85
CA LYS A 240 -9.85 -9.61 5.03
C LYS A 240 -11.34 -9.86 4.77
N SER A 241 -12.08 -10.18 5.82
CA SER A 241 -13.53 -10.23 5.77
C SER A 241 -14.12 -8.84 5.48
N ASN A 242 -15.16 -8.79 4.63
CA ASN A 242 -15.87 -7.54 4.32
C ASN A 242 -16.58 -6.93 5.54
N GLU A 243 -16.84 -7.73 6.56
CA GLU A 243 -17.51 -7.32 7.80
C GLU A 243 -16.57 -6.61 8.79
N ILE A 244 -15.24 -6.68 8.53
CA ILE A 244 -14.22 -6.09 9.41
C ILE A 244 -13.66 -4.83 8.76
N GLU A 245 -13.80 -3.71 9.44
CA GLU A 245 -13.03 -2.52 9.11
C GLU A 245 -11.59 -2.70 9.61
N MET A 246 -10.62 -2.60 8.69
CA MET A 246 -9.22 -2.76 9.01
C MET A 246 -8.44 -1.52 8.59
N VAL A 247 -7.72 -0.93 9.53
CA VAL A 247 -6.77 0.15 9.26
C VAL A 247 -5.35 -0.38 9.37
N SER A 248 -4.58 -0.16 8.31
CA SER A 248 -3.21 -0.67 8.19
C SER A 248 -2.21 0.47 8.32
N PHE A 249 -1.20 0.26 9.16
CA PHE A 249 0.01 1.10 9.23
C PHE A 249 1.22 0.28 8.82
N SER A 250 2.15 0.91 8.14
CA SER A 250 3.45 0.36 7.83
C SER A 250 4.53 1.14 8.57
N VAL A 251 5.36 0.44 9.34
CA VAL A 251 6.46 1.03 10.10
C VAL A 251 7.77 0.36 9.70
N VAL A 252 8.65 1.14 9.08
CA VAL A 252 9.94 0.67 8.58
C VAL A 252 11.02 1.66 8.95
N SER A 253 12.06 1.23 9.65
CA SER A 253 13.22 2.08 9.92
C SER A 253 14.17 2.09 8.73
N ASP A 254 14.51 3.27 8.23
CA ASP A 254 15.61 3.45 7.28
C ASP A 254 16.97 3.27 7.98
N LYS A 255 17.34 2.02 8.25
CA LYS A 255 18.69 1.75 8.77
C LYS A 255 19.70 1.63 7.62
N LYS A 256 20.16 2.76 7.09
CA LYS A 256 21.45 2.85 6.41
C LYS A 256 22.61 3.11 7.36
N ALA A 257 22.60 2.61 8.57
CA ALA A 257 23.66 2.80 9.53
C ALA A 257 24.33 1.48 9.94
N THR A 258 24.72 0.65 9.01
CA THR A 258 25.86 -0.30 9.22
C THR A 258 26.20 -1.02 7.92
N LYS A 259 27.48 -0.97 7.55
CA LYS A 259 28.19 -1.66 6.47
C LYS A 259 27.36 -2.66 5.63
N LYS A 260 27.08 -2.29 4.36
CA LYS A 260 26.55 -3.19 3.33
C LYS A 260 27.28 -4.53 3.35
N LYS A 261 26.58 -5.61 3.69
CA LYS A 261 26.96 -6.93 3.21
C LYS A 261 26.52 -7.01 1.75
N GLN A 262 27.47 -7.25 0.85
CA GLN A 262 27.17 -7.51 -0.56
C GLN A 262 26.17 -8.69 -0.62
N GLY A 263 24.96 -8.44 -1.17
CA GLY A 263 23.97 -9.48 -1.46
C GLY A 263 22.59 -9.35 -0.82
N GLU A 264 22.33 -8.35 0.04
CA GLU A 264 20.95 -8.04 0.47
C GLU A 264 20.32 -7.03 -0.50
N ASP A 265 19.08 -7.30 -0.90
CA ASP A 265 18.28 -6.40 -1.75
C ASP A 265 18.27 -5.00 -1.16
N ASP A 266 18.59 -3.99 -1.98
CA ASP A 266 18.72 -2.56 -1.60
C ASP A 266 17.32 -1.93 -1.45
N LEU A 267 16.40 -2.64 -0.73
CA LEU A 267 15.03 -2.21 -0.47
C LEU A 267 14.98 -1.25 0.73
N SER A 268 14.20 -0.20 0.58
CA SER A 268 14.00 0.84 1.59
C SER A 268 12.50 1.01 1.91
N ALA A 269 12.15 1.86 2.88
CA ALA A 269 10.77 2.14 3.27
C ALA A 269 9.88 2.49 2.07
N ARG A 270 10.39 3.24 1.10
CA ARG A 270 9.67 3.60 -0.14
C ARG A 270 9.21 2.39 -0.94
N ASP A 271 9.95 1.27 -0.90
CA ASP A 271 9.70 0.07 -1.71
C ASP A 271 8.62 -0.85 -1.11
N VAL A 272 8.04 -0.47 0.04
CA VAL A 272 6.86 -1.14 0.61
C VAL A 272 5.69 -1.07 -0.37
N GLY A 273 5.61 -0.02 -1.20
CA GLY A 273 4.50 0.19 -2.13
C GLY A 273 3.22 0.67 -1.45
N PHE A 274 3.30 1.05 -0.18
CA PHE A 274 2.22 1.60 0.66
C PHE A 274 2.84 2.63 1.59
N PRO A 275 2.15 3.74 1.92
CA PRO A 275 2.68 4.76 2.81
C PRO A 275 3.20 4.17 4.12
N ALA A 276 4.49 4.40 4.40
CA ALA A 276 5.18 3.88 5.55
C ALA A 276 5.71 5.06 6.38
N THR A 277 5.72 4.94 7.69
CA THR A 277 6.32 5.95 8.55
C THR A 277 7.48 5.39 9.35
N THR A 278 8.48 6.23 9.58
CA THR A 278 9.59 5.99 10.51
C THR A 278 9.44 6.84 11.77
N ASN A 279 8.41 7.69 11.83
CA ASN A 279 8.19 8.67 12.87
C ASN A 279 7.09 8.21 13.85
N VAL A 280 7.49 7.96 15.11
CA VAL A 280 6.58 7.52 16.18
C VAL A 280 5.48 8.55 16.46
N ASN A 281 5.80 9.84 16.47
CA ASN A 281 4.81 10.89 16.76
C ASN A 281 3.73 10.95 15.68
N GLU A 282 4.12 10.78 14.42
CA GLU A 282 3.18 10.71 13.30
C GLU A 282 2.30 9.47 13.39
N LEU A 283 2.89 8.30 13.68
CA LEU A 283 2.14 7.06 13.90
C LEU A 283 1.11 7.23 15.01
N MET A 284 1.52 7.80 16.14
CA MET A 284 0.63 8.02 17.30
C MET A 284 -0.48 9.02 17.00
N ALA A 285 -0.18 10.11 16.28
CA ALA A 285 -1.19 11.08 15.87
C ALA A 285 -2.24 10.45 14.94
N ASN A 286 -1.79 9.68 13.94
CA ASN A 286 -2.67 8.98 13.01
C ASN A 286 -3.50 7.90 13.73
N TYR A 287 -2.89 7.15 14.66
CA TYR A 287 -3.60 6.16 15.48
C TYR A 287 -4.67 6.79 16.37
N SER A 288 -4.38 7.93 17.00
CA SER A 288 -5.35 8.64 17.85
C SER A 288 -6.56 9.12 17.05
N SER A 289 -6.36 9.63 15.84
CA SER A 289 -7.45 10.06 14.95
C SER A 289 -8.42 8.93 14.61
N ILE A 290 -7.92 7.68 14.48
CA ILE A 290 -8.77 6.52 14.18
C ILE A 290 -9.65 6.16 15.38
N ARG A 291 -9.10 6.20 16.60
CA ARG A 291 -9.87 5.86 17.82
C ARG A 291 -11.05 6.81 18.07
N GLU A 292 -10.96 8.03 17.59
CA GLU A 292 -12.03 9.01 17.70
C GLU A 292 -13.17 8.76 16.70
N THR A 293 -12.88 8.13 15.56
CA THR A 293 -13.84 7.98 14.46
C THR A 293 -14.55 6.64 14.40
N SER A 294 -13.97 5.55 14.89
CA SER A 294 -14.58 4.21 14.82
C SER A 294 -14.24 3.33 16.01
N SER A 295 -15.29 2.75 16.64
CA SER A 295 -15.14 1.81 17.76
C SER A 295 -14.98 0.34 17.31
N LYS A 296 -15.30 0.01 16.06
CA LYS A 296 -15.28 -1.37 15.52
C LYS A 296 -14.20 -1.56 14.46
N THR A 297 -12.97 -1.21 14.80
CA THR A 297 -11.87 -1.23 13.85
C THR A 297 -10.75 -2.15 14.35
N MET A 298 -10.27 -3.03 13.47
CA MET A 298 -9.04 -3.78 13.67
C MET A 298 -7.87 -2.96 13.13
N THR A 299 -7.04 -2.43 14.01
CA THR A 299 -5.83 -1.70 13.62
C THR A 299 -4.65 -2.65 13.52
N VAL A 300 -3.97 -2.67 12.38
CA VAL A 300 -2.82 -3.54 12.13
C VAL A 300 -1.59 -2.70 11.84
N VAL A 301 -0.57 -2.86 12.65
CA VAL A 301 0.76 -2.28 12.41
C VAL A 301 1.65 -3.37 11.82
N PHE A 302 2.04 -3.20 10.57
CA PHE A 302 3.02 -4.06 9.89
C PHE A 302 4.41 -3.47 10.07
N SER A 303 5.35 -4.25 10.59
CA SER A 303 6.71 -3.76 10.82
C SER A 303 7.75 -4.86 10.57
N THR A 304 8.99 -4.45 10.32
CA THR A 304 10.11 -5.38 10.31
C THR A 304 10.69 -5.54 11.72
N TYR A 305 11.35 -6.67 12.00
CA TYR A 305 12.01 -6.89 13.31
C TYR A 305 13.02 -5.79 13.66
N GLN A 306 13.66 -5.19 12.65
CA GLN A 306 14.64 -4.13 12.85
C GLN A 306 14.00 -2.79 13.26
N SER A 307 12.71 -2.62 12.95
CA SER A 307 11.97 -1.37 13.16
C SER A 307 11.15 -1.37 14.46
N ILE A 308 11.19 -2.43 15.25
CA ILE A 308 10.38 -2.55 16.47
C ILE A 308 10.75 -1.54 17.57
N ASN A 309 11.92 -0.91 17.46
CA ASN A 309 12.41 0.09 18.41
C ASN A 309 12.18 1.55 17.93
N VAL A 310 11.36 1.72 16.91
CA VAL A 310 10.97 3.05 16.41
C VAL A 310 9.78 3.58 17.20
#